data_2d7e123a1e4889b7fd2af9d8540fbfec
#
_entry.id   2d7e123a1e4889b7fd2af9d8540fbfec
#
_cell.length_a   1.000
_cell.length_b   1.000
_cell.length_c   1.000
_cell.angle_alpha   90.00
_cell.angle_beta   90.00
_cell.angle_gamma   90.00
#
_symmetry.space_group_name_H-M   'P 1'
#
loop_
_entity.id
_entity.type
_entity.pdbx_description
1 polymer ?
#
loop_
_entity_poly.entity_id
_entity_poly.type
_entity_poly.pdbx_seq_one_letter_code
_entity_poly.pdbx_strand_id
1 'polypeptide(L)'
;MDLIRHLECFVAVAEESHFGRAARRLGMAQPPLSQRVQRLEKELGVRLFERTSRRVALTRPGQLLLPEARALLDRHETLRALARRVREGGSGLLRAGLPPDLAGPTVAALLEGFRRADTGVELEVRELTTAEQLAALRARELDVGLVHHPCAIEGLALGPVLRRELGVLLAESADVAGAEAVPLAALGARELVLFPRAGAPALYDEILNSCAREGWTPRAVRHGRGENFVRGLVLSGQAVAFVPRAEAGDVPGLVWRPLAGAPLARRHSAAWPAGREDAAVTAFAEAV
;
A
#
# COMPACT_ATOMS: atom_id res chain seq x y z
N MET A 1 9.15 27.46 22.62
CA MET A 1 7.89 27.07 21.97
C MET A 1 8.04 25.63 21.42
N ASP A 2 7.02 24.81 21.50
CA ASP A 2 7.02 23.46 20.87
C ASP A 2 6.54 23.59 19.43
N LEU A 3 7.46 23.93 18.53
CA LEU A 3 7.16 24.15 17.11
C LEU A 3 6.46 22.93 16.49
N ILE A 4 6.88 21.72 16.84
CA ILE A 4 6.31 20.48 16.30
C ILE A 4 4.82 20.39 16.60
N ARG A 5 4.43 20.59 17.86
CA ARG A 5 3.02 20.58 18.24
C ARG A 5 2.18 21.69 17.59
N HIS A 6 2.79 22.83 17.27
CA HIS A 6 2.11 23.91 16.57
C HIS A 6 1.90 23.55 15.10
N LEU A 7 2.90 22.91 14.45
CA LEU A 7 2.79 22.42 13.09
C LEU A 7 1.76 21.28 12.98
N GLU A 8 1.71 20.34 13.94
CA GLU A 8 0.66 19.30 14.00
C GLU A 8 -0.74 19.93 14.02
N CYS A 9 -0.95 20.97 14.83
CA CYS A 9 -2.22 21.68 14.87
C CYS A 9 -2.54 22.38 13.54
N PHE A 10 -1.55 22.99 12.90
CA PHE A 10 -1.70 23.63 11.59
C PHE A 10 -2.12 22.62 10.51
N VAL A 11 -1.38 21.51 10.39
CA VAL A 11 -1.68 20.44 9.40
C VAL A 11 -3.07 19.84 9.64
N ALA A 12 -3.41 19.51 10.89
CA ALA A 12 -4.72 18.97 11.22
C ALA A 12 -5.87 19.91 10.85
N VAL A 13 -5.74 21.23 11.10
CA VAL A 13 -6.76 22.21 10.70
C VAL A 13 -6.84 22.36 9.19
N ALA A 14 -5.71 22.30 8.49
CA ALA A 14 -5.67 22.37 7.02
C ALA A 14 -6.41 21.20 6.37
N GLU A 15 -6.21 19.98 6.88
CA GLU A 15 -6.84 18.76 6.37
C GLU A 15 -8.33 18.69 6.70
N GLU A 16 -8.71 19.06 7.91
CA GLU A 16 -10.11 19.04 8.35
C GLU A 16 -10.92 20.24 7.87
N SER A 17 -10.28 21.33 7.46
CA SER A 17 -10.92 22.62 7.16
C SER A 17 -11.89 23.06 8.26
N HIS A 18 -11.64 22.64 9.52
CA HIS A 18 -12.50 22.90 10.66
C HIS A 18 -11.78 22.71 12.00
N PHE A 19 -11.66 23.77 12.81
CA PHE A 19 -10.97 23.74 14.08
C PHE A 19 -11.51 22.70 15.07
N GLY A 20 -12.84 22.53 15.16
CA GLY A 20 -13.46 21.57 16.09
C GLY A 20 -13.22 20.12 15.69
N ARG A 21 -13.20 19.78 14.38
CA ARG A 21 -12.83 18.43 13.90
C ARG A 21 -11.36 18.15 14.14
N ALA A 22 -10.49 19.08 13.77
CA ALA A 22 -9.05 18.96 14.02
C ALA A 22 -8.73 18.78 15.52
N ALA A 23 -9.41 19.51 16.39
CA ALA A 23 -9.23 19.36 17.84
C ALA A 23 -9.62 17.97 18.33
N ARG A 24 -10.75 17.44 17.89
CA ARG A 24 -11.16 16.05 18.21
C ARG A 24 -10.17 15.01 17.71
N ARG A 25 -9.68 15.17 16.47
CA ARG A 25 -8.66 14.29 15.88
C ARG A 25 -7.36 14.25 16.70
N LEU A 26 -6.96 15.42 17.25
CA LEU A 26 -5.75 15.56 18.09
C LEU A 26 -5.99 15.27 19.58
N GLY A 27 -7.19 14.83 19.97
CA GLY A 27 -7.52 14.52 21.35
C GLY A 27 -7.48 15.75 22.28
N MET A 28 -7.81 16.94 21.76
CA MET A 28 -7.75 18.19 22.54
C MET A 28 -8.99 19.06 22.38
N ALA A 29 -9.16 20.05 23.26
CA ALA A 29 -10.21 21.05 23.13
C ALA A 29 -9.88 22.07 22.02
N GLN A 30 -10.92 22.65 21.41
CA GLN A 30 -10.74 23.64 20.32
C GLN A 30 -10.01 24.93 20.74
N PRO A 31 -10.23 25.52 21.94
CA PRO A 31 -9.51 26.75 22.32
C PRO A 31 -7.98 26.61 22.34
N PRO A 32 -7.37 25.60 22.98
CA PRO A 32 -5.92 25.43 22.96
C PRO A 32 -5.37 25.15 21.56
N LEU A 33 -6.10 24.45 20.69
CA LEU A 33 -5.70 24.24 19.30
C LEU A 33 -5.64 25.58 18.55
N SER A 34 -6.70 26.40 18.68
CA SER A 34 -6.76 27.73 18.05
C SER A 34 -5.62 28.64 18.52
N GLN A 35 -5.29 28.62 19.83
CA GLN A 35 -4.18 29.38 20.35
C GLN A 35 -2.82 28.93 19.79
N ARG A 36 -2.61 27.64 19.63
CA ARG A 36 -1.37 27.11 19.04
C ARG A 36 -1.20 27.56 17.59
N VAL A 37 -2.25 27.49 16.80
CA VAL A 37 -2.21 27.98 15.42
C VAL A 37 -1.94 29.47 15.37
N GLN A 38 -2.58 30.28 16.25
CA GLN A 38 -2.33 31.72 16.31
C GLN A 38 -0.87 32.04 16.73
N ARG A 39 -0.31 31.27 17.65
CA ARG A 39 1.11 31.42 18.04
C ARG A 39 2.05 31.13 16.88
N LEU A 40 1.75 30.06 16.09
CA LEU A 40 2.51 29.73 14.90
C LEU A 40 2.43 30.88 13.86
N GLU A 41 1.22 31.40 13.59
CA GLU A 41 1.02 32.55 12.70
C GLU A 41 1.82 33.77 13.13
N LYS A 42 1.83 34.07 14.45
CA LYS A 42 2.61 35.18 15.02
C LYS A 42 4.12 34.97 14.86
N GLU A 43 4.61 33.75 15.05
CA GLU A 43 6.04 33.44 14.94
C GLU A 43 6.53 33.48 13.49
N LEU A 44 5.72 32.95 12.57
CA LEU A 44 6.03 32.99 11.15
C LEU A 44 5.78 34.37 10.52
N GLY A 45 5.11 35.25 11.21
CA GLY A 45 4.77 36.59 10.71
C GLY A 45 3.73 36.62 9.58
N VAL A 46 3.02 35.50 9.37
CA VAL A 46 2.03 35.37 8.30
C VAL A 46 0.77 34.70 8.83
N ARG A 47 -0.38 35.05 8.23
CA ARG A 47 -1.63 34.31 8.47
C ARG A 47 -1.67 33.05 7.63
N LEU A 48 -2.00 31.92 8.26
CA LEU A 48 -2.12 30.62 7.62
C LEU A 48 -3.56 30.31 7.23
N PHE A 49 -4.53 30.87 7.96
CA PHE A 49 -5.96 30.64 7.72
C PHE A 49 -6.74 31.96 7.58
N GLU A 50 -7.65 31.96 6.62
CA GLU A 50 -8.78 32.87 6.59
C GLU A 50 -9.91 32.29 7.43
N ARG A 51 -10.38 33.10 8.41
CA ARG A 51 -11.41 32.67 9.36
C ARG A 51 -12.65 33.55 9.15
N THR A 52 -13.71 32.93 8.70
CA THR A 52 -15.07 33.53 8.74
C THR A 52 -15.93 32.69 9.67
N SER A 53 -17.09 33.23 10.07
CA SER A 53 -18.05 32.49 10.92
C SER A 53 -18.57 31.19 10.29
N ARG A 54 -18.38 30.99 8.96
CA ARG A 54 -18.91 29.85 8.21
C ARG A 54 -17.85 28.98 7.52
N ARG A 55 -16.58 29.45 7.43
CA ARG A 55 -15.55 28.74 6.67
C ARG A 55 -14.15 28.97 7.25
N VAL A 56 -13.37 27.89 7.23
CA VAL A 56 -11.92 27.91 7.47
C VAL A 56 -11.23 27.51 6.17
N ALA A 57 -10.41 28.38 5.61
CA ALA A 57 -9.66 28.10 4.38
C ALA A 57 -8.20 28.51 4.58
N LEU A 58 -7.28 27.85 3.87
CA LEU A 58 -5.88 28.26 3.85
C LEU A 58 -5.73 29.57 3.08
N THR A 59 -4.92 30.48 3.64
CA THR A 59 -4.38 31.62 2.88
C THR A 59 -3.35 31.17 1.86
N ARG A 60 -2.93 32.05 0.96
CA ARG A 60 -1.83 31.75 0.04
C ARG A 60 -0.53 31.37 0.77
N PRO A 61 -0.07 32.07 1.82
CA PRO A 61 1.03 31.61 2.67
C PRO A 61 0.77 30.23 3.30
N GLY A 62 -0.45 29.98 3.80
CA GLY A 62 -0.83 28.68 4.36
C GLY A 62 -0.69 27.53 3.36
N GLN A 63 -1.10 27.75 2.10
CA GLN A 63 -0.97 26.77 1.02
C GLN A 63 0.50 26.46 0.69
N LEU A 64 1.36 27.47 0.66
CA LEU A 64 2.79 27.32 0.41
C LEU A 64 3.54 26.64 1.57
N LEU A 65 3.16 26.94 2.81
CA LEU A 65 3.82 26.40 4.00
C LEU A 65 3.32 25.00 4.40
N LEU A 66 2.16 24.56 3.94
CA LEU A 66 1.61 23.26 4.30
C LEU A 66 2.50 22.07 3.89
N PRO A 67 3.03 22.00 2.66
CA PRO A 67 3.94 20.92 2.28
C PRO A 67 5.24 20.93 3.11
N GLU A 68 5.80 22.10 3.41
CA GLU A 68 7.01 22.24 4.25
C GLU A 68 6.74 21.81 5.69
N ALA A 69 5.58 22.18 6.24
CA ALA A 69 5.16 21.75 7.57
C ALA A 69 5.05 20.22 7.66
N ARG A 70 4.46 19.57 6.65
CA ARG A 70 4.38 18.10 6.56
C ARG A 70 5.77 17.48 6.49
N ALA A 71 6.63 17.98 5.61
CA ALA A 71 8.01 17.48 5.48
C ALA A 71 8.81 17.58 6.79
N LEU A 72 8.62 18.67 7.56
CA LEU A 72 9.28 18.83 8.86
C LEU A 72 8.74 17.84 9.91
N LEU A 73 7.43 17.60 9.94
CA LEU A 73 6.83 16.61 10.83
C LEU A 73 7.32 15.19 10.47
N ASP A 74 7.41 14.84 9.20
CA ASP A 74 7.96 13.56 8.73
C ASP A 74 9.44 13.39 9.16
N ARG A 75 10.24 14.47 9.06
CA ARG A 75 11.63 14.46 9.52
C ARG A 75 11.74 14.31 11.05
N HIS A 76 10.85 14.93 11.80
CA HIS A 76 10.79 14.77 13.26
C HIS A 76 10.48 13.32 13.65
N GLU A 77 9.50 12.68 13.01
CA GLU A 77 9.19 11.26 13.26
C GLU A 77 10.36 10.34 12.86
N THR A 78 11.05 10.66 11.76
CA THR A 78 12.28 9.95 11.35
C THR A 78 13.35 10.00 12.44
N LEU A 79 13.58 11.19 13.01
CA LEU A 79 14.55 11.37 14.09
C LEU A 79 14.16 10.58 15.35
N ARG A 80 12.87 10.58 15.72
CA ARG A 80 12.37 9.81 16.86
C ARG A 80 12.52 8.30 16.64
N ALA A 81 12.24 7.82 15.45
CA ALA A 81 12.43 6.42 15.08
C ALA A 81 13.92 6.01 15.17
N LEU A 82 14.82 6.87 14.66
CA LEU A 82 16.26 6.64 14.76
C LEU A 82 16.73 6.63 16.23
N ALA A 83 16.27 7.57 17.04
CA ALA A 83 16.62 7.62 18.46
C ALA A 83 16.12 6.39 19.23
N ARG A 84 14.95 5.86 18.90
CA ARG A 84 14.47 4.58 19.45
C ARG A 84 15.43 3.45 19.10
N ARG A 85 15.82 3.31 17.84
CA ARG A 85 16.76 2.27 17.37
C ARG A 85 18.11 2.36 18.05
N VAL A 86 18.66 3.56 18.21
CA VAL A 86 19.92 3.77 18.93
C VAL A 86 19.81 3.34 20.40
N ARG A 87 18.69 3.65 21.05
CA ARG A 87 18.43 3.27 22.45
C ARG A 87 18.25 1.77 22.64
N GLU A 88 17.66 1.08 21.65
CA GLU A 88 17.42 -0.37 21.66
C GLU A 88 18.68 -1.19 21.34
N GLY A 89 19.86 -0.56 21.36
CA GLY A 89 21.16 -1.22 21.35
C GLY A 89 21.68 -1.66 20.00
N GLY A 90 21.16 -1.11 18.90
CA GLY A 90 21.77 -1.28 17.57
C GLY A 90 21.73 -2.70 16.98
N SER A 91 21.16 -3.70 17.65
CA SER A 91 20.79 -4.97 17.02
C SER A 91 19.60 -4.66 16.10
N GLY A 92 19.92 -4.49 14.82
CA GLY A 92 19.01 -3.89 13.87
C GLY A 92 17.74 -4.72 13.70
N LEU A 93 16.59 -4.12 13.91
CA LEU A 93 15.30 -4.65 13.51
C LEU A 93 14.90 -4.00 12.19
N LEU A 94 14.70 -4.78 11.13
CA LEU A 94 14.13 -4.35 9.87
C LEU A 94 12.64 -4.69 9.88
N ARG A 95 11.78 -3.68 9.85
CA ARG A 95 10.33 -3.85 9.75
C ARG A 95 9.91 -3.89 8.30
N ALA A 96 9.45 -5.05 7.86
CA ALA A 96 9.04 -5.29 6.48
C ALA A 96 7.54 -5.51 6.34
N GLY A 97 6.94 -4.94 5.30
CA GLY A 97 5.56 -5.21 4.91
C GLY A 97 5.50 -6.19 3.74
N LEU A 98 4.61 -7.19 3.83
CA LEU A 98 4.31 -8.10 2.71
C LEU A 98 2.83 -8.04 2.38
N PRO A 99 2.45 -8.12 1.09
CA PRO A 99 1.05 -8.16 0.70
C PRO A 99 0.40 -9.51 1.07
N PRO A 100 -0.92 -9.52 1.39
CA PRO A 100 -1.61 -10.70 1.90
C PRO A 100 -1.89 -11.77 0.84
N ASP A 101 -1.54 -11.53 -0.40
CA ASP A 101 -1.75 -12.43 -1.53
C ASP A 101 -0.45 -13.14 -2.00
N LEU A 102 0.61 -13.09 -1.19
CA LEU A 102 1.82 -13.87 -1.45
C LEU A 102 1.61 -15.33 -1.06
N ALA A 103 2.00 -16.23 -1.96
CA ALA A 103 2.03 -17.65 -1.65
C ALA A 103 3.06 -17.98 -0.56
N GLY A 104 2.73 -18.93 0.31
CA GLY A 104 3.63 -19.37 1.38
C GLY A 104 5.06 -19.68 0.94
N PRO A 105 5.30 -20.42 -0.16
CA PRO A 105 6.64 -20.66 -0.68
C PRO A 105 7.40 -19.38 -1.06
N THR A 106 6.72 -18.35 -1.57
CA THR A 106 7.35 -17.06 -1.90
C THR A 106 7.79 -16.33 -0.62
N VAL A 107 6.93 -16.32 0.40
CA VAL A 107 7.28 -15.75 1.72
C VAL A 107 8.47 -16.48 2.32
N ALA A 108 8.46 -17.81 2.29
CA ALA A 108 9.57 -18.62 2.82
C ALA A 108 10.88 -18.35 2.09
N ALA A 109 10.87 -18.27 0.76
CA ALA A 109 12.05 -17.98 -0.06
C ALA A 109 12.62 -16.58 0.25
N LEU A 110 11.77 -15.57 0.43
CA LEU A 110 12.17 -14.21 0.80
C LEU A 110 12.84 -14.20 2.18
N LEU A 111 12.22 -14.83 3.18
CA LEU A 111 12.77 -14.90 4.53
C LEU A 111 14.11 -15.64 4.57
N GLU A 112 14.25 -16.70 3.78
CA GLU A 112 15.49 -17.44 3.66
C GLU A 112 16.57 -16.64 2.92
N GLY A 113 16.23 -15.94 1.84
CA GLY A 113 17.11 -15.04 1.11
C GLY A 113 17.66 -13.94 2.02
N PHE A 114 16.79 -13.29 2.77
CA PHE A 114 17.20 -12.27 3.74
C PHE A 114 18.14 -12.83 4.82
N ARG A 115 17.83 -14.00 5.36
CA ARG A 115 18.67 -14.64 6.39
C ARG A 115 20.07 -15.00 5.87
N ARG A 116 20.17 -15.46 4.60
CA ARG A 116 21.46 -15.77 3.97
C ARG A 116 22.36 -14.55 3.78
N ALA A 117 21.80 -13.37 3.67
CA ALA A 117 22.56 -12.13 3.53
C ALA A 117 23.31 -11.74 4.82
N ASP A 118 23.02 -12.40 5.95
CA ASP A 118 23.69 -12.27 7.26
C ASP A 118 24.00 -10.81 7.65
N THR A 119 23.00 -9.97 7.55
CA THR A 119 23.13 -8.54 7.83
C THR A 119 23.27 -8.23 9.33
N GLY A 120 23.15 -9.23 10.20
CA GLY A 120 23.09 -9.05 11.65
C GLY A 120 21.83 -8.34 12.15
N VAL A 121 20.82 -8.21 11.26
CA VAL A 121 19.56 -7.50 11.54
C VAL A 121 18.42 -8.51 11.62
N GLU A 122 17.58 -8.42 12.65
CA GLU A 122 16.36 -9.20 12.77
C GLU A 122 15.27 -8.66 11.82
N LEU A 123 14.53 -9.56 11.17
CA LEU A 123 13.44 -9.19 10.26
C LEU A 123 12.08 -9.38 10.95
N GLU A 124 11.37 -8.29 11.20
CA GLU A 124 9.95 -8.30 11.61
C GLU A 124 9.07 -8.15 10.38
N VAL A 125 8.23 -9.14 10.11
CA VAL A 125 7.35 -9.15 8.95
C VAL A 125 5.91 -8.90 9.37
N ARG A 126 5.23 -7.98 8.66
CA ARG A 126 3.80 -7.67 8.85
C ARG A 126 3.05 -7.87 7.55
N GLU A 127 1.90 -8.54 7.62
CA GLU A 127 1.00 -8.65 6.47
C GLU A 127 0.19 -7.36 6.34
N LEU A 128 0.40 -6.62 5.25
CA LEU A 128 -0.20 -5.32 4.98
C LEU A 128 -0.49 -5.16 3.49
N THR A 129 -1.65 -4.62 3.16
CA THR A 129 -1.99 -4.23 1.78
C THR A 129 -1.04 -3.16 1.26
N THR A 130 -0.94 -2.99 -0.06
CA THR A 130 -0.10 -1.94 -0.65
C THR A 130 -0.44 -0.55 -0.10
N ALA A 131 -1.70 -0.23 0.08
CA ALA A 131 -2.12 1.07 0.65
C ALA A 131 -1.65 1.25 2.09
N GLU A 132 -1.78 0.22 2.94
CA GLU A 132 -1.30 0.22 4.32
C GLU A 132 0.23 0.30 4.38
N GLN A 133 0.95 -0.44 3.52
CA GLN A 133 2.41 -0.37 3.43
C GLN A 133 2.88 1.02 3.03
N LEU A 134 2.29 1.65 2.01
CA LEU A 134 2.65 2.99 1.58
C LEU A 134 2.42 4.03 2.69
N ALA A 135 1.33 3.91 3.45
CA ALA A 135 1.08 4.76 4.60
C ALA A 135 2.13 4.56 5.71
N ALA A 136 2.42 3.30 6.05
CA ALA A 136 3.39 2.96 7.09
C ALA A 136 4.85 3.31 6.71
N LEU A 137 5.23 3.18 5.42
CA LEU A 137 6.54 3.61 4.91
C LEU A 137 6.69 5.13 5.00
N ARG A 138 5.65 5.91 4.65
CA ARG A 138 5.68 7.38 4.81
C ARG A 138 5.72 7.80 6.28
N ALA A 139 5.00 7.10 7.14
CA ALA A 139 5.02 7.32 8.60
C ALA A 139 6.29 6.77 9.29
N ARG A 140 7.21 6.12 8.56
CA ARG A 140 8.39 5.47 9.12
C ARG A 140 8.09 4.38 10.16
N GLU A 141 6.90 3.81 10.10
CA GLU A 141 6.49 2.64 10.88
C GLU A 141 6.96 1.33 10.24
N LEU A 142 7.18 1.34 8.91
CA LEU A 142 7.89 0.32 8.15
C LEU A 142 9.21 0.87 7.62
N ASP A 143 10.15 -0.03 7.45
CA ASP A 143 11.47 0.23 6.91
C ASP A 143 11.55 -0.12 5.42
N VAL A 144 10.88 -1.20 5.03
CA VAL A 144 10.79 -1.67 3.64
C VAL A 144 9.43 -2.36 3.44
N GLY A 145 8.94 -2.40 2.23
CA GLY A 145 7.71 -3.11 1.90
C GLY A 145 7.76 -3.71 0.51
N LEU A 146 7.06 -4.81 0.29
CA LEU A 146 6.82 -5.37 -1.03
C LEU A 146 5.47 -4.84 -1.55
N VAL A 147 5.51 -3.89 -2.49
CA VAL A 147 4.30 -3.20 -2.97
C VAL A 147 3.92 -3.64 -4.37
N HIS A 148 2.62 -3.68 -4.64
CA HIS A 148 2.11 -3.91 -5.98
C HIS A 148 2.03 -2.61 -6.79
N HIS A 149 2.36 -2.69 -8.08
CA HIS A 149 2.22 -1.62 -9.05
C HIS A 149 0.96 -1.79 -9.91
N PRO A 150 0.35 -0.64 -10.33
CA PRO A 150 0.77 0.74 -10.05
C PRO A 150 0.43 1.18 -8.63
N CYS A 151 1.27 2.02 -8.06
CA CYS A 151 1.02 2.66 -6.76
C CYS A 151 1.74 4.02 -6.68
N ALA A 152 1.34 4.86 -5.71
CA ALA A 152 1.95 6.17 -5.50
C ALA A 152 3.31 6.02 -4.81
N ILE A 153 4.39 6.42 -5.49
CA ILE A 153 5.77 6.20 -5.06
C ILE A 153 6.49 7.46 -4.58
N GLU A 154 5.79 8.58 -4.44
CA GLU A 154 6.39 9.84 -4.02
C GLU A 154 7.10 9.68 -2.67
N GLY A 155 8.36 10.09 -2.61
CA GLY A 155 9.22 9.99 -1.42
C GLY A 155 9.75 8.58 -1.12
N LEU A 156 9.56 7.62 -2.03
CA LEU A 156 10.06 6.26 -1.91
C LEU A 156 11.12 5.96 -2.98
N ALA A 157 12.10 5.14 -2.63
CA ALA A 157 12.99 4.44 -3.53
C ALA A 157 12.42 3.05 -3.81
N LEU A 158 12.73 2.48 -4.97
CA LEU A 158 12.25 1.19 -5.43
C LEU A 158 13.41 0.27 -5.79
N GLY A 159 13.26 -1.00 -5.49
CA GLY A 159 14.04 -2.08 -6.05
C GLY A 159 13.61 -2.44 -7.48
N PRO A 160 14.21 -3.46 -8.07
CA PRO A 160 13.80 -3.99 -9.37
C PRO A 160 12.32 -4.34 -9.39
N VAL A 161 11.63 -4.00 -10.49
CA VAL A 161 10.23 -4.37 -10.66
C VAL A 161 10.16 -5.76 -11.25
N LEU A 162 9.61 -6.68 -10.50
CA LEU A 162 9.30 -8.04 -10.96
C LEU A 162 7.93 -8.08 -11.61
N ARG A 163 7.84 -8.73 -12.76
CA ARG A 163 6.60 -8.92 -13.51
C ARG A 163 6.28 -10.40 -13.56
N ARG A 164 5.07 -10.79 -13.13
CA ARG A 164 4.53 -12.14 -13.23
C ARG A 164 3.23 -12.10 -14.01
N GLU A 165 3.17 -12.86 -15.09
CA GLU A 165 1.93 -13.01 -15.88
C GLU A 165 0.84 -13.68 -15.06
N LEU A 166 -0.38 -13.16 -15.20
CA LEU A 166 -1.56 -13.73 -14.60
C LEU A 166 -2.25 -14.65 -15.58
N GLY A 167 -2.66 -15.81 -15.11
CA GLY A 167 -3.64 -16.64 -15.77
C GLY A 167 -4.96 -16.63 -15.02
N VAL A 168 -5.93 -17.34 -15.52
CA VAL A 168 -7.24 -17.49 -14.91
C VAL A 168 -7.34 -18.82 -14.17
N LEU A 169 -7.78 -18.74 -12.91
CA LEU A 169 -8.20 -19.88 -12.11
C LEU A 169 -9.71 -20.02 -12.26
N LEU A 170 -10.18 -21.21 -12.62
CA LEU A 170 -11.58 -21.50 -12.86
C LEU A 170 -11.92 -22.95 -12.44
N ALA A 171 -13.20 -23.24 -12.29
CA ALA A 171 -13.64 -24.59 -12.00
C ALA A 171 -13.37 -25.50 -13.20
N GLU A 172 -12.99 -26.76 -12.98
CA GLU A 172 -12.78 -27.77 -14.04
C GLU A 172 -14.04 -27.99 -14.89
N SER A 173 -15.21 -27.77 -14.32
CA SER A 173 -16.49 -27.88 -15.02
C SER A 173 -16.80 -26.72 -15.97
N ALA A 174 -15.96 -25.65 -15.98
CA ALA A 174 -16.17 -24.51 -16.86
C ALA A 174 -15.95 -24.91 -18.33
N ASP A 175 -16.78 -24.40 -19.23
CA ASP A 175 -16.73 -24.65 -20.68
C ASP A 175 -15.38 -24.31 -21.32
N VAL A 176 -14.67 -23.33 -20.77
CA VAL A 176 -13.33 -22.90 -21.21
C VAL A 176 -12.18 -23.62 -20.50
N ALA A 177 -12.47 -24.54 -19.58
CA ALA A 177 -11.45 -25.24 -18.78
C ALA A 177 -10.50 -26.10 -19.60
N GLY A 178 -10.96 -26.63 -20.76
CA GLY A 178 -10.17 -27.45 -21.70
C GLY A 178 -9.31 -26.65 -22.67
N ALA A 179 -9.41 -25.33 -22.71
CA ALA A 179 -8.66 -24.51 -23.65
C ALA A 179 -7.16 -24.46 -23.28
N GLU A 180 -6.28 -24.40 -24.28
CA GLU A 180 -4.85 -24.22 -24.08
C GLU A 180 -4.53 -22.82 -23.49
N ALA A 181 -5.22 -21.80 -23.98
CA ALA A 181 -5.21 -20.44 -23.43
C ALA A 181 -6.62 -19.83 -23.53
N VAL A 182 -7.02 -19.03 -22.53
CA VAL A 182 -8.35 -18.46 -22.43
C VAL A 182 -8.34 -16.98 -22.82
N PRO A 183 -9.02 -16.57 -23.90
CA PRO A 183 -9.27 -15.15 -24.14
C PRO A 183 -10.18 -14.57 -23.05
N LEU A 184 -9.91 -13.34 -22.58
CA LEU A 184 -10.75 -12.72 -21.55
C LEU A 184 -12.23 -12.65 -21.97
N ALA A 185 -12.51 -12.32 -23.23
CA ALA A 185 -13.87 -12.30 -23.77
C ALA A 185 -14.62 -13.63 -23.63
N ALA A 186 -13.92 -14.78 -23.64
CA ALA A 186 -14.51 -16.10 -23.48
C ALA A 186 -14.97 -16.40 -22.03
N LEU A 187 -14.61 -15.56 -21.07
CA LEU A 187 -15.07 -15.71 -19.68
C LEU A 187 -16.57 -15.40 -19.51
N GLY A 188 -17.20 -14.74 -20.51
CA GLY A 188 -18.65 -14.55 -20.56
C GLY A 188 -19.21 -13.84 -19.32
N ALA A 189 -20.35 -14.31 -18.82
CA ALA A 189 -21.07 -13.70 -17.69
C ALA A 189 -20.56 -14.12 -16.30
N ARG A 190 -19.29 -14.55 -16.19
CA ARG A 190 -18.70 -14.95 -14.90
C ARG A 190 -18.42 -13.76 -14.00
N GLU A 191 -18.43 -14.02 -12.72
CA GLU A 191 -18.01 -13.06 -11.71
C GLU A 191 -16.47 -13.08 -11.56
N LEU A 192 -15.88 -11.95 -11.20
CA LEU A 192 -14.45 -11.86 -10.90
C LEU A 192 -14.23 -11.78 -9.37
N VAL A 193 -13.38 -12.64 -8.84
CA VAL A 193 -12.90 -12.48 -7.45
C VAL A 193 -11.65 -11.63 -7.47
N LEU A 194 -11.70 -10.52 -6.75
CA LEU A 194 -10.59 -9.60 -6.59
C LEU A 194 -10.40 -9.22 -5.11
N PHE A 195 -9.24 -8.67 -4.79
CA PHE A 195 -9.00 -8.04 -3.48
C PHE A 195 -9.85 -6.76 -3.33
N PRO A 196 -10.17 -6.31 -2.10
CA PRO A 196 -10.88 -5.05 -1.89
C PRO A 196 -10.11 -3.86 -2.48
N ARG A 197 -10.78 -3.02 -3.26
CA ARG A 197 -10.18 -1.87 -3.96
C ARG A 197 -9.34 -0.98 -3.06
N ALA A 198 -9.77 -0.78 -1.78
CA ALA A 198 -9.04 0.05 -0.81
C ALA A 198 -7.60 -0.44 -0.54
N GLY A 199 -7.29 -1.73 -0.76
CA GLY A 199 -5.95 -2.30 -0.50
C GLY A 199 -4.90 -1.92 -1.54
N ALA A 200 -5.30 -1.76 -2.83
CA ALA A 200 -4.44 -1.33 -3.93
C ALA A 200 -5.32 -0.72 -5.05
N PRO A 201 -5.80 0.53 -4.89
CA PRO A 201 -6.81 1.11 -5.77
C PRO A 201 -6.38 1.16 -7.24
N ALA A 202 -5.15 1.58 -7.51
CA ALA A 202 -4.64 1.73 -8.87
C ALA A 202 -4.49 0.37 -9.59
N LEU A 203 -4.02 -0.65 -8.90
CA LEU A 203 -3.94 -2.02 -9.46
C LEU A 203 -5.34 -2.60 -9.70
N TYR A 204 -6.27 -2.39 -8.78
CA TYR A 204 -7.66 -2.82 -8.94
C TYR A 204 -8.29 -2.24 -10.22
N ASP A 205 -8.14 -0.92 -10.39
CA ASP A 205 -8.67 -0.21 -11.55
C ASP A 205 -7.94 -0.63 -12.84
N GLU A 206 -6.61 -0.85 -12.81
CA GLU A 206 -5.84 -1.36 -13.95
C GLU A 206 -6.35 -2.73 -14.41
N ILE A 207 -6.64 -3.66 -13.50
CA ILE A 207 -7.15 -4.99 -13.83
C ILE A 207 -8.50 -4.88 -14.53
N LEU A 208 -9.46 -4.13 -13.97
CA LEU A 208 -10.79 -3.98 -14.58
C LEU A 208 -10.74 -3.27 -15.93
N ASN A 209 -9.91 -2.23 -16.06
CA ASN A 209 -9.71 -1.53 -17.32
C ASN A 209 -9.06 -2.42 -18.39
N SER A 210 -8.14 -3.29 -17.99
CA SER A 210 -7.52 -4.26 -18.89
C SER A 210 -8.54 -5.31 -19.34
N CYS A 211 -9.37 -5.83 -18.44
CA CYS A 211 -10.46 -6.73 -18.80
C CYS A 211 -11.41 -6.09 -19.82
N ALA A 212 -11.82 -4.84 -19.60
CA ALA A 212 -12.73 -4.13 -20.51
C ALA A 212 -12.11 -3.90 -21.90
N ARG A 213 -10.81 -3.57 -21.98
CA ARG A 213 -10.07 -3.41 -23.25
C ARG A 213 -10.01 -4.71 -24.06
N GLU A 214 -9.93 -5.85 -23.37
CA GLU A 214 -9.91 -7.19 -23.97
C GLU A 214 -11.33 -7.76 -24.18
N GLY A 215 -12.36 -6.91 -24.10
CA GLY A 215 -13.73 -7.28 -24.42
C GLY A 215 -14.46 -8.06 -23.32
N TRP A 216 -13.98 -8.02 -22.08
CA TRP A 216 -14.64 -8.67 -20.97
C TRP A 216 -14.95 -7.71 -19.82
N THR A 217 -16.24 -7.70 -19.43
CA THR A 217 -16.68 -7.00 -18.21
C THR A 217 -17.31 -8.06 -17.29
N PRO A 218 -16.76 -8.31 -16.09
CA PRO A 218 -17.32 -9.29 -15.19
C PRO A 218 -18.74 -8.90 -14.77
N ARG A 219 -19.64 -9.91 -14.66
CA ARG A 219 -21.03 -9.69 -14.22
C ARG A 219 -21.10 -9.02 -12.84
N ALA A 220 -20.18 -9.39 -11.96
CA ALA A 220 -19.99 -8.79 -10.63
C ALA A 220 -18.54 -8.97 -10.20
N VAL A 221 -18.08 -8.10 -9.29
CA VAL A 221 -16.80 -8.29 -8.61
C VAL A 221 -17.06 -8.70 -7.18
N ARG A 222 -16.56 -9.89 -6.81
CA ARG A 222 -16.55 -10.37 -5.42
C ARG A 222 -15.24 -10.00 -4.76
N HIS A 223 -15.29 -9.53 -3.54
CA HIS A 223 -14.08 -9.20 -2.82
C HIS A 223 -13.69 -10.35 -1.90
N GLY A 224 -12.45 -10.85 -2.06
CA GLY A 224 -11.88 -11.91 -1.25
C GLY A 224 -10.46 -11.56 -0.80
N ARG A 225 -10.16 -11.92 0.44
CA ARG A 225 -8.79 -11.96 0.96
C ARG A 225 -8.48 -13.40 1.34
N GLY A 226 -7.25 -13.81 1.11
CA GLY A 226 -6.83 -15.16 1.43
C GLY A 226 -7.22 -16.20 0.37
N GLU A 227 -6.27 -17.04 0.11
CA GLU A 227 -6.28 -18.02 -0.98
C GLU A 227 -7.45 -19.00 -0.90
N ASN A 228 -7.72 -19.54 0.30
CA ASN A 228 -8.78 -20.53 0.49
C ASN A 228 -10.17 -19.97 0.22
N PHE A 229 -10.42 -18.71 0.60
CA PHE A 229 -11.72 -18.08 0.32
C PHE A 229 -11.92 -17.82 -1.17
N VAL A 230 -10.87 -17.32 -1.85
CA VAL A 230 -10.88 -17.11 -3.32
C VAL A 230 -11.13 -18.43 -4.04
N ARG A 231 -10.41 -19.49 -3.68
CA ARG A 231 -10.59 -20.84 -4.26
C ARG A 231 -12.00 -21.38 -4.03
N GLY A 232 -12.57 -21.19 -2.84
CA GLY A 232 -13.94 -21.59 -2.54
C GLY A 232 -14.98 -20.91 -3.44
N LEU A 233 -14.81 -19.61 -3.71
CA LEU A 233 -15.67 -18.87 -4.64
C LEU A 233 -15.52 -19.38 -6.09
N VAL A 234 -14.29 -19.69 -6.53
CA VAL A 234 -14.06 -20.22 -7.88
C VAL A 234 -14.62 -21.63 -8.03
N LEU A 235 -14.46 -22.49 -7.00
CA LEU A 235 -15.04 -23.84 -6.98
C LEU A 235 -16.57 -23.86 -7.12
N SER A 236 -17.28 -22.77 -6.74
CA SER A 236 -18.71 -22.66 -6.96
C SER A 236 -19.13 -22.64 -8.45
N GLY A 237 -18.15 -22.50 -9.36
CA GLY A 237 -18.35 -22.53 -10.81
C GLY A 237 -18.85 -21.21 -11.42
N GLN A 238 -19.20 -20.21 -10.61
CA GLN A 238 -19.73 -18.92 -11.10
C GLN A 238 -18.68 -17.82 -11.19
N ALA A 239 -17.55 -17.96 -10.48
CA ALA A 239 -16.52 -16.96 -10.38
C ALA A 239 -15.19 -17.46 -10.95
N VAL A 240 -14.33 -16.51 -11.33
CA VAL A 240 -12.94 -16.73 -11.73
C VAL A 240 -12.03 -15.82 -10.92
N ALA A 241 -10.75 -16.17 -10.83
CA ALA A 241 -9.73 -15.32 -10.21
C ALA A 241 -8.49 -15.27 -11.11
N PHE A 242 -7.76 -14.15 -11.06
CA PHE A 242 -6.50 -14.02 -11.78
C PHE A 242 -5.34 -14.21 -10.82
N VAL A 243 -4.54 -15.25 -11.06
CA VAL A 243 -3.39 -15.60 -10.24
C VAL A 243 -2.19 -16.00 -11.10
N PRO A 244 -0.94 -15.79 -10.65
CA PRO A 244 0.22 -16.36 -11.30
C PRO A 244 0.19 -17.89 -11.27
N ARG A 245 0.81 -18.56 -12.26
CA ARG A 245 0.87 -20.01 -12.30
C ARG A 245 1.38 -20.64 -11.00
N ALA A 246 2.43 -20.07 -10.43
CA ALA A 246 3.05 -20.57 -9.20
C ALA A 246 2.14 -20.51 -7.97
N GLU A 247 1.10 -19.66 -7.99
CA GLU A 247 0.14 -19.46 -6.91
C GLU A 247 -1.17 -20.23 -7.12
N ALA A 248 -1.36 -20.83 -8.30
CA ALA A 248 -2.58 -21.57 -8.61
C ALA A 248 -2.79 -22.80 -7.71
N GLY A 249 -1.69 -23.45 -7.33
CA GLY A 249 -1.73 -24.71 -6.59
C GLY A 249 -2.31 -25.86 -7.40
N ASP A 250 -2.34 -27.02 -6.80
CA ASP A 250 -3.00 -28.21 -7.33
C ASP A 250 -4.20 -28.54 -6.40
N VAL A 251 -5.36 -28.01 -6.76
CA VAL A 251 -6.59 -28.13 -5.97
C VAL A 251 -7.62 -28.89 -6.79
N PRO A 252 -8.10 -30.05 -6.34
CA PRO A 252 -9.13 -30.81 -7.05
C PRO A 252 -10.36 -29.96 -7.38
N GLY A 253 -10.83 -30.03 -8.61
CA GLY A 253 -11.96 -29.26 -9.11
C GLY A 253 -11.62 -27.85 -9.60
N LEU A 254 -10.36 -27.41 -9.49
CA LEU A 254 -9.86 -26.16 -10.05
C LEU A 254 -8.83 -26.41 -11.16
N VAL A 255 -8.85 -25.57 -12.16
CA VAL A 255 -7.86 -25.55 -13.22
C VAL A 255 -7.34 -24.14 -13.46
N TRP A 256 -6.05 -24.04 -13.68
CA TRP A 256 -5.41 -22.79 -14.10
C TRP A 256 -5.16 -22.83 -15.62
N ARG A 257 -5.45 -21.74 -16.29
CA ARG A 257 -5.12 -21.55 -17.71
C ARG A 257 -4.45 -20.21 -17.95
N PRO A 258 -3.47 -20.14 -18.86
CA PRO A 258 -2.94 -18.86 -19.29
C PRO A 258 -4.02 -18.02 -19.97
N LEU A 259 -3.93 -16.70 -19.85
CA LEU A 259 -4.75 -15.78 -20.63
C LEU A 259 -4.13 -15.58 -22.01
N ALA A 260 -4.95 -15.69 -23.06
CA ALA A 260 -4.50 -15.44 -24.42
C ALA A 260 -3.94 -14.02 -24.56
N GLY A 261 -2.75 -13.89 -25.14
CA GLY A 261 -2.07 -12.61 -25.31
C GLY A 261 -1.46 -12.03 -24.02
N ALA A 262 -1.53 -12.72 -22.88
CA ALA A 262 -0.99 -12.29 -21.57
C ALA A 262 -1.34 -10.82 -21.20
N PRO A 263 -2.63 -10.42 -21.26
CA PRO A 263 -3.05 -9.01 -21.09
C PRO A 263 -2.92 -8.52 -19.67
N LEU A 264 -2.78 -9.42 -18.71
CA LEU A 264 -2.70 -9.12 -17.28
C LEU A 264 -1.37 -9.59 -16.69
N ALA A 265 -0.76 -8.76 -15.89
CA ALA A 265 0.42 -9.13 -15.11
C ALA A 265 0.39 -8.47 -13.73
N ARG A 266 0.83 -9.21 -12.72
CA ARG A 266 1.16 -8.65 -11.42
C ARG A 266 2.58 -8.10 -11.45
N ARG A 267 2.73 -6.85 -11.07
CA ARG A 267 4.04 -6.19 -10.93
C ARG A 267 4.23 -5.82 -9.47
N HIS A 268 5.39 -6.12 -8.93
CA HIS A 268 5.74 -5.75 -7.57
C HIS A 268 7.22 -5.41 -7.47
N SER A 269 7.58 -4.64 -6.47
CA SER A 269 8.97 -4.34 -6.11
C SER A 269 9.08 -4.10 -4.62
N ALA A 270 10.29 -4.26 -4.09
CA ALA A 270 10.62 -3.68 -2.81
C ALA A 270 10.51 -2.15 -2.90
N ALA A 271 10.00 -1.52 -1.83
CA ALA A 271 9.91 -0.06 -1.71
C ALA A 271 10.36 0.36 -0.31
N TRP A 272 11.12 1.44 -0.21
CA TRP A 272 11.59 2.01 1.05
C TRP A 272 11.65 3.52 1.00
N PRO A 273 11.66 4.22 2.14
CA PRO A 273 11.76 5.66 2.16
C PRO A 273 13.05 6.16 1.49
N ALA A 274 12.94 7.10 0.55
CA ALA A 274 14.07 7.68 -0.14
C ALA A 274 15.14 8.21 0.84
N GLY A 275 16.43 7.98 0.53
CA GLY A 275 17.57 8.33 1.38
C GLY A 275 17.83 7.33 2.51
N ARG A 276 17.17 6.18 2.51
CA ARG A 276 17.51 5.05 3.37
C ARG A 276 18.11 3.93 2.52
N GLU A 277 19.42 3.84 2.50
CA GLU A 277 20.18 2.80 1.81
C GLU A 277 21.11 2.15 2.84
N ASP A 278 20.59 1.22 3.61
CA ASP A 278 21.37 0.37 4.51
C ASP A 278 21.43 -1.07 3.99
N ALA A 279 22.41 -1.83 4.45
CA ALA A 279 22.65 -3.20 3.97
C ALA A 279 21.42 -4.11 4.16
N ALA A 280 20.62 -3.91 5.21
CA ALA A 280 19.45 -4.74 5.47
C ALA A 280 18.32 -4.45 4.47
N VAL A 281 18.10 -3.19 4.09
CA VAL A 281 17.14 -2.81 3.05
C VAL A 281 17.57 -3.39 1.70
N THR A 282 18.85 -3.30 1.36
CA THR A 282 19.41 -3.88 0.13
C THR A 282 19.22 -5.39 0.12
N ALA A 283 19.56 -6.07 1.20
CA ALA A 283 19.38 -7.52 1.32
C ALA A 283 17.91 -7.97 1.19
N PHE A 284 16.98 -7.19 1.74
CA PHE A 284 15.56 -7.46 1.56
C PHE A 284 15.14 -7.27 0.09
N ALA A 285 15.60 -6.19 -0.57
CA ALA A 285 15.25 -5.91 -1.96
C ALA A 285 15.83 -6.96 -2.94
N GLU A 286 17.00 -7.53 -2.62
CA GLU A 286 17.62 -8.61 -3.39
C GLU A 286 16.96 -9.98 -3.15
N ALA A 287 16.35 -10.18 -1.98
CA ALA A 287 15.62 -11.40 -1.65
C ALA A 287 14.22 -11.47 -2.29
N VAL A 288 13.68 -10.34 -2.79
CA VAL A 288 12.40 -10.25 -3.50
C VAL A 288 12.52 -10.80 -4.90
#